data_52873e6f295b84a2e1df6ca844a8d4fe
#
_entry.id   52873e6f295b84a2e1df6ca844a8d4fe
#
_cell.length_a   1.000
_cell.length_b   1.000
_cell.length_c   1.000
_cell.angle_alpha   90.00
_cell.angle_beta   90.00
_cell.angle_gamma   90.00
#
_symmetry.space_group_name_H-M   'P 1'
#
loop_
_entity.id
_entity.type
_entity.pdbx_description
1 polymer ?
#
loop_
_entity_poly.entity_id
_entity_poly.type
_entity_poly.pdbx_seq_one_letter_code
_entity_poly.pdbx_strand_id
1 'polypeptide(L)'
;MHRRDLTTDVIPWHWHEEVEFNYAYQGSIEIQTFDHTYIIKQGEAYFINTNVMDKKQKAAGSSKTVEHAHLFHPILLGGYFNSAFYTKYLNPVLKNRSVEVLVIQESNPTGKKFITLLHQLTELADRSDKEFEIRSLLSQAWLTLIAEIKFQEQHQQLMVSPRERSKNILAYLHKHYAEKVTINDIATAVNVSPKECIRSFKKNIHQTPIEYLLNYRVEQAKKLLRQSEPSITDVALQAGFSTSAYFSKIFRERVGQTPREYRRSKAETVSD
;
A
#
# COMPACT_ATOMS: atom_id res chain seq x y z
N MET A 1 -2.44 -28.64 9.57
CA MET A 1 -1.05 -28.20 9.38
C MET A 1 -0.37 -29.13 8.39
N HIS A 2 0.52 -28.62 7.52
CA HIS A 2 1.14 -29.42 6.48
C HIS A 2 2.64 -29.07 6.39
N ARG A 3 3.47 -30.10 6.38
CA ARG A 3 4.84 -29.99 5.88
C ARG A 3 4.80 -30.20 4.37
N ARG A 4 5.20 -29.19 3.59
CA ARG A 4 5.20 -29.24 2.12
C ARG A 4 6.64 -29.22 1.59
N ASP A 5 6.93 -30.14 0.68
CA ASP A 5 8.20 -30.20 -0.04
C ASP A 5 8.00 -29.52 -1.41
N LEU A 6 8.56 -28.32 -1.55
CA LEU A 6 8.51 -27.52 -2.78
C LEU A 6 9.76 -27.72 -3.65
N THR A 7 10.59 -28.72 -3.34
CA THR A 7 11.82 -29.00 -4.11
C THR A 7 11.51 -29.33 -5.56
N THR A 8 10.48 -30.15 -5.76
CA THR A 8 9.98 -30.58 -7.07
C THR A 8 8.56 -30.12 -7.33
N ASP A 9 7.83 -29.82 -6.28
CA ASP A 9 6.42 -29.48 -6.38
C ASP A 9 6.22 -27.98 -6.56
N VAL A 10 5.19 -27.65 -7.31
CA VAL A 10 4.69 -26.28 -7.51
C VAL A 10 3.25 -26.24 -7.04
N ILE A 11 2.94 -25.30 -6.16
CA ILE A 11 1.55 -25.00 -5.84
C ILE A 11 1.06 -24.02 -6.93
N PRO A 12 0.16 -24.47 -7.83
CA PRO A 12 -0.31 -23.65 -8.94
C PRO A 12 -1.14 -22.47 -8.44
N TRP A 13 -1.50 -21.56 -9.32
CA TRP A 13 -2.41 -20.45 -9.01
C TRP A 13 -3.69 -20.95 -8.34
N HIS A 14 -3.95 -20.47 -7.12
CA HIS A 14 -5.11 -20.81 -6.31
C HIS A 14 -5.46 -19.67 -5.35
N TRP A 15 -6.61 -19.76 -4.76
CA TRP A 15 -7.06 -18.89 -3.66
C TRP A 15 -7.96 -19.70 -2.71
N HIS A 16 -8.10 -19.23 -1.48
CA HIS A 16 -8.96 -19.85 -0.48
C HIS A 16 -9.39 -18.82 0.57
N GLU A 17 -10.42 -19.13 1.36
CA GLU A 17 -10.94 -18.27 2.42
C GLU A 17 -10.10 -18.33 3.70
N GLU A 18 -9.30 -19.35 3.86
CA GLU A 18 -8.35 -19.49 4.95
C GLU A 18 -7.25 -18.43 4.84
N VAL A 19 -6.61 -18.18 5.97
CA VAL A 19 -5.33 -17.48 6.05
C VAL A 19 -4.20 -18.48 6.26
N GLU A 20 -3.01 -18.10 5.88
CA GLU A 20 -1.83 -18.93 6.05
C GLU A 20 -0.80 -18.26 6.96
N PHE A 21 -0.30 -19.02 7.94
CA PHE A 21 0.93 -18.75 8.67
C PHE A 21 1.97 -19.77 8.28
N ASN A 22 3.02 -19.34 7.63
CA ASN A 22 4.01 -20.24 7.04
C ASN A 22 5.43 -19.90 7.51
N TYR A 23 6.31 -20.91 7.43
CA TYR A 23 7.71 -20.78 7.77
C TYR A 23 8.57 -21.53 6.75
N ALA A 24 9.58 -20.85 6.17
CA ALA A 24 10.53 -21.43 5.26
C ALA A 24 11.58 -22.23 6.06
N TYR A 25 11.30 -23.51 6.30
CA TYR A 25 12.14 -24.39 7.11
C TYR A 25 13.48 -24.70 6.46
N GLN A 26 13.49 -24.91 5.14
CA GLN A 26 14.70 -25.17 4.37
C GLN A 26 14.60 -24.54 2.98
N GLY A 27 15.71 -23.93 2.52
CA GLY A 27 15.77 -23.27 1.22
C GLY A 27 14.95 -21.98 1.13
N SER A 28 14.73 -21.49 -0.07
CA SER A 28 13.97 -20.26 -0.31
C SER A 28 12.75 -20.52 -1.18
N ILE A 29 11.66 -19.83 -0.88
CA ILE A 29 10.36 -19.97 -1.54
C ILE A 29 10.10 -18.71 -2.36
N GLU A 30 9.63 -18.88 -3.60
CA GLU A 30 9.09 -17.81 -4.41
C GLU A 30 7.57 -17.87 -4.36
N ILE A 31 6.96 -16.75 -3.96
CA ILE A 31 5.51 -16.55 -3.94
C ILE A 31 5.18 -15.47 -4.95
N GLN A 32 4.30 -15.76 -5.89
CA GLN A 32 3.80 -14.82 -6.87
C GLN A 32 2.34 -14.50 -6.55
N THR A 33 1.99 -13.21 -6.46
CA THR A 33 0.62 -12.70 -6.54
C THR A 33 0.43 -12.01 -7.89
N PHE A 34 -0.77 -11.46 -8.19
CA PHE A 34 -0.94 -10.75 -9.46
C PHE A 34 -0.02 -9.54 -9.61
N ASP A 35 0.26 -8.85 -8.51
CA ASP A 35 0.97 -7.57 -8.55
C ASP A 35 2.43 -7.67 -8.10
N HIS A 36 2.79 -8.74 -7.34
CA HIS A 36 4.09 -8.82 -6.68
C HIS A 36 4.70 -10.22 -6.72
N THR A 37 6.01 -10.27 -6.61
CA THR A 37 6.78 -11.49 -6.36
C THR A 37 7.57 -11.33 -5.07
N TYR A 38 7.44 -12.29 -4.17
CA TYR A 38 8.12 -12.32 -2.88
C TYR A 38 9.11 -13.48 -2.85
N ILE A 39 10.30 -13.23 -2.33
CA ILE A 39 11.30 -14.28 -2.06
C ILE A 39 11.43 -14.42 -0.55
N ILE A 40 10.98 -15.57 -0.04
CA ILE A 40 11.04 -15.91 1.36
C ILE A 40 12.30 -16.75 1.57
N LYS A 41 13.20 -16.26 2.37
CA LYS A 41 14.46 -16.96 2.66
C LYS A 41 14.28 -17.98 3.76
N GLN A 42 15.18 -18.97 3.80
CA GLN A 42 15.24 -19.91 4.92
C GLN A 42 15.32 -19.14 6.26
N GLY A 43 14.51 -19.57 7.23
CA GLY A 43 14.42 -18.93 8.54
C GLY A 43 13.39 -17.81 8.61
N GLU A 44 12.82 -17.36 7.50
CA GLU A 44 11.75 -16.36 7.49
C GLU A 44 10.37 -17.01 7.59
N ALA A 45 9.46 -16.35 8.28
CA ALA A 45 8.03 -16.67 8.24
C ALA A 45 7.30 -15.74 7.28
N TYR A 46 6.09 -16.12 6.92
CA TYR A 46 5.22 -15.26 6.13
C TYR A 46 3.75 -15.54 6.40
N PHE A 47 2.95 -14.52 6.22
CA PHE A 47 1.50 -14.53 6.28
C PHE A 47 0.94 -14.36 4.88
N ILE A 48 -0.09 -15.13 4.50
CA ILE A 48 -0.93 -14.87 3.33
C ILE A 48 -2.34 -14.60 3.81
N ASN A 49 -2.92 -13.50 3.33
CA ASN A 49 -4.27 -13.08 3.71
C ASN A 49 -5.34 -13.91 3.00
N THR A 50 -6.57 -13.84 3.49
CA THR A 50 -7.74 -14.47 2.87
C THR A 50 -7.96 -13.98 1.44
N ASN A 51 -8.39 -14.88 0.57
CA ASN A 51 -8.76 -14.59 -0.82
C ASN A 51 -7.63 -13.97 -1.67
N VAL A 52 -6.38 -14.16 -1.28
CA VAL A 52 -5.23 -13.78 -2.12
C VAL A 52 -5.03 -14.87 -3.17
N MET A 53 -4.94 -14.45 -4.43
CA MET A 53 -4.56 -15.33 -5.52
C MET A 53 -3.04 -15.45 -5.53
N ASP A 54 -2.52 -16.63 -5.21
CA ASP A 54 -1.08 -16.86 -5.18
C ASP A 54 -0.66 -18.16 -5.85
N LYS A 55 0.62 -18.22 -6.19
CA LYS A 55 1.35 -19.38 -6.67
C LYS A 55 2.64 -19.51 -5.87
N LYS A 56 3.01 -20.71 -5.48
CA LYS A 56 4.26 -20.97 -4.74
C LYS A 56 5.14 -21.97 -5.47
N GLN A 57 6.41 -21.71 -5.46
CA GLN A 57 7.44 -22.60 -6.00
C GLN A 57 8.78 -22.40 -5.31
N LYS A 58 9.69 -23.30 -5.55
CA LYS A 58 11.09 -23.16 -5.15
C LYS A 58 11.69 -21.91 -5.80
N ALA A 59 12.36 -21.05 -5.01
CA ALA A 59 13.08 -19.92 -5.57
C ALA A 59 14.31 -20.35 -6.39
N ALA A 60 14.65 -19.56 -7.40
CA ALA A 60 15.84 -19.80 -8.21
C ALA A 60 17.11 -19.89 -7.35
N GLY A 61 17.96 -20.88 -7.64
CA GLY A 61 19.20 -21.12 -6.88
C GLY A 61 19.02 -21.92 -5.59
N SER A 62 17.80 -22.25 -5.17
CA SER A 62 17.56 -23.12 -4.02
C SER A 62 17.65 -24.60 -4.41
N SER A 63 18.39 -25.41 -3.66
CA SER A 63 18.54 -26.85 -3.96
C SER A 63 17.38 -27.67 -3.42
N LYS A 64 17.07 -27.52 -2.14
CA LYS A 64 15.94 -28.15 -1.46
C LYS A 64 15.10 -27.08 -0.78
N THR A 65 13.77 -27.24 -0.87
CA THR A 65 12.85 -26.23 -0.32
C THR A 65 11.70 -26.92 0.41
N VAL A 66 11.60 -26.62 1.71
CA VAL A 66 10.57 -27.20 2.59
C VAL A 66 9.93 -26.08 3.39
N GLU A 67 8.60 -26.05 3.40
CA GLU A 67 7.83 -25.15 4.25
C GLU A 67 7.02 -25.91 5.31
N HIS A 68 6.76 -25.23 6.43
CA HIS A 68 5.72 -25.62 7.37
C HIS A 68 4.56 -24.63 7.20
N ALA A 69 3.39 -25.15 6.83
CA ALA A 69 2.21 -24.36 6.51
C ALA A 69 1.07 -24.62 7.50
N HIS A 70 0.53 -23.55 8.06
CA HIS A 70 -0.60 -23.56 8.98
C HIS A 70 -1.77 -22.81 8.35
N LEU A 71 -2.68 -23.53 7.70
CA LEU A 71 -3.89 -22.99 7.12
C LEU A 71 -5.03 -23.09 8.14
N PHE A 72 -5.77 -22.01 8.32
CA PHE A 72 -6.97 -22.03 9.16
C PHE A 72 -7.95 -20.93 8.74
N HIS A 73 -9.23 -21.24 8.85
CA HIS A 73 -10.26 -20.24 8.64
C HIS A 73 -10.32 -19.27 9.83
N PRO A 74 -10.35 -17.94 9.60
CA PRO A 74 -10.31 -16.93 10.67
C PRO A 74 -11.40 -17.07 11.73
N ILE A 75 -12.53 -17.70 11.39
CA ILE A 75 -13.63 -17.97 12.32
C ILE A 75 -13.18 -18.84 13.52
N LEU A 76 -12.14 -19.65 13.34
CA LEU A 76 -11.55 -20.44 14.43
C LEU A 76 -11.12 -19.54 15.61
N LEU A 77 -10.62 -18.34 15.32
CA LEU A 77 -10.21 -17.36 16.32
C LEU A 77 -11.38 -16.47 16.75
N GLY A 78 -12.21 -16.06 15.79
CA GLY A 78 -13.33 -15.14 16.00
C GLY A 78 -14.55 -15.75 16.66
N GLY A 79 -14.77 -17.05 16.51
CA GLY A 79 -15.96 -17.77 16.96
C GLY A 79 -17.17 -17.53 16.05
N TYR A 80 -17.51 -16.28 15.75
CA TYR A 80 -18.55 -15.90 14.79
C TYR A 80 -18.31 -14.49 14.24
N PHE A 81 -18.90 -14.14 13.07
CA PHE A 81 -18.57 -12.94 12.29
C PHE A 81 -18.82 -11.60 12.99
N ASN A 82 -19.77 -11.53 13.93
CA ASN A 82 -20.09 -10.29 14.65
C ASN A 82 -19.51 -10.27 16.07
N SER A 83 -18.62 -11.20 16.41
CA SER A 83 -17.95 -11.19 17.71
C SER A 83 -17.01 -9.98 17.83
N ALA A 84 -16.74 -9.57 19.07
CA ALA A 84 -15.74 -8.54 19.35
C ALA A 84 -14.34 -8.95 18.87
N PHE A 85 -14.02 -10.25 18.91
CA PHE A 85 -12.76 -10.79 18.39
C PHE A 85 -12.66 -10.60 16.87
N TYR A 86 -13.73 -10.97 16.15
CA TYR A 86 -13.76 -10.84 14.69
C TYR A 86 -13.72 -9.36 14.26
N THR A 87 -14.62 -8.53 14.77
CA THR A 87 -14.79 -7.15 14.34
C THR A 87 -13.60 -6.27 14.70
N LYS A 88 -13.00 -6.48 15.87
CA LYS A 88 -11.92 -5.63 16.38
C LYS A 88 -10.52 -6.09 15.96
N TYR A 89 -10.29 -7.39 15.86
CA TYR A 89 -8.95 -7.94 15.67
C TYR A 89 -8.73 -8.65 14.33
N LEU A 90 -9.75 -9.31 13.79
CA LEU A 90 -9.59 -10.07 12.53
C LEU A 90 -9.95 -9.22 11.32
N ASN A 91 -11.15 -8.68 11.29
CA ASN A 91 -11.68 -7.96 10.14
C ASN A 91 -10.79 -6.80 9.62
N PRO A 92 -10.12 -5.99 10.47
CA PRO A 92 -9.22 -4.95 9.99
C PRO A 92 -8.02 -5.50 9.17
N VAL A 93 -7.49 -6.67 9.54
CA VAL A 93 -6.41 -7.33 8.80
C VAL A 93 -6.94 -7.99 7.53
N LEU A 94 -8.03 -8.76 7.64
CA LEU A 94 -8.62 -9.50 6.52
C LEU A 94 -9.07 -8.59 5.38
N LYS A 95 -9.54 -7.38 5.68
CA LYS A 95 -9.96 -6.37 4.69
C LYS A 95 -8.83 -5.46 4.20
N ASN A 96 -7.65 -5.56 4.77
CA ASN A 96 -6.52 -4.73 4.37
C ASN A 96 -5.88 -5.26 3.08
N ARG A 97 -6.29 -4.71 1.94
CA ARG A 97 -5.78 -5.10 0.61
C ARG A 97 -4.30 -4.77 0.39
N SER A 98 -3.69 -3.94 1.24
CA SER A 98 -2.26 -3.67 1.15
C SER A 98 -1.40 -4.77 1.80
N VAL A 99 -2.03 -5.70 2.52
CA VAL A 99 -1.39 -6.84 3.16
C VAL A 99 -1.88 -8.13 2.48
N GLU A 100 -1.39 -8.41 1.29
CA GLU A 100 -1.62 -9.69 0.61
C GLU A 100 -0.69 -10.76 1.18
N VAL A 101 0.61 -10.50 1.11
CA VAL A 101 1.68 -11.32 1.69
C VAL A 101 2.53 -10.43 2.59
N LEU A 102 2.78 -10.88 3.82
CA LEU A 102 3.67 -10.20 4.75
C LEU A 102 4.84 -11.11 5.08
N VAL A 103 6.05 -10.69 4.75
CA VAL A 103 7.29 -11.39 5.13
C VAL A 103 7.70 -10.98 6.53
N ILE A 104 8.00 -11.95 7.39
CA ILE A 104 8.29 -11.78 8.81
C ILE A 104 9.67 -12.34 9.12
N GLN A 105 10.56 -11.48 9.62
CA GLN A 105 11.96 -11.81 9.90
C GLN A 105 12.26 -11.82 11.39
N GLU A 106 13.26 -12.56 11.82
CA GLU A 106 13.74 -12.55 13.20
C GLU A 106 14.45 -11.25 13.63
N SER A 107 14.62 -10.31 12.70
CA SER A 107 15.37 -9.06 12.92
C SER A 107 14.78 -8.12 13.98
N ASN A 108 13.54 -8.37 14.39
CA ASN A 108 12.86 -7.61 15.43
C ASN A 108 12.15 -8.53 16.45
N PRO A 109 11.81 -8.03 17.66
CA PRO A 109 11.21 -8.85 18.72
C PRO A 109 9.85 -9.46 18.35
N THR A 110 9.02 -8.76 17.54
CA THR A 110 7.71 -9.26 17.11
C THR A 110 7.88 -10.40 16.12
N GLY A 111 8.74 -10.26 15.12
CA GLY A 111 9.04 -11.32 14.16
C GLY A 111 9.62 -12.56 14.82
N LYS A 112 10.59 -12.39 15.72
CA LYS A 112 11.15 -13.50 16.51
C LYS A 112 10.06 -14.23 17.31
N LYS A 113 9.18 -13.51 18.00
CA LYS A 113 8.07 -14.09 18.73
C LYS A 113 7.11 -14.85 17.81
N PHE A 114 6.78 -14.28 16.64
CA PHE A 114 5.90 -14.93 15.67
C PHE A 114 6.48 -16.27 15.21
N ILE A 115 7.75 -16.31 14.81
CA ILE A 115 8.44 -17.52 14.36
C ILE A 115 8.48 -18.56 15.48
N THR A 116 8.77 -18.15 16.73
CA THR A 116 8.73 -19.06 17.89
C THR A 116 7.35 -19.70 18.07
N LEU A 117 6.26 -18.95 17.92
CA LEU A 117 4.88 -19.47 17.99
C LEU A 117 4.60 -20.47 16.86
N LEU A 118 5.11 -20.24 15.64
CA LEU A 118 4.96 -21.19 14.53
C LEU A 118 5.70 -22.51 14.80
N HIS A 119 6.88 -22.46 15.41
CA HIS A 119 7.57 -23.68 15.83
C HIS A 119 6.76 -24.47 16.85
N GLN A 120 6.22 -23.83 17.88
CA GLN A 120 5.35 -24.48 18.87
C GLN A 120 4.09 -25.09 18.22
N LEU A 121 3.48 -24.39 17.27
CA LEU A 121 2.36 -24.92 16.48
C LEU A 121 2.77 -26.17 15.69
N THR A 122 3.98 -26.16 15.11
CA THR A 122 4.51 -27.30 14.36
C THR A 122 4.67 -28.54 15.24
N GLU A 123 5.12 -28.36 16.48
CA GLU A 123 5.31 -29.46 17.44
C GLU A 123 4.00 -30.11 17.92
N LEU A 124 2.89 -29.36 17.86
CA LEU A 124 1.56 -29.84 18.25
C LEU A 124 0.75 -30.45 17.13
N ALA A 125 1.20 -30.32 15.87
CA ALA A 125 0.42 -30.64 14.67
C ALA A 125 -0.13 -32.06 14.62
N ASP A 126 0.65 -33.01 15.06
CA ASP A 126 0.35 -34.45 14.97
C ASP A 126 -0.15 -35.02 16.30
N ARG A 127 -0.50 -34.15 17.27
CA ARG A 127 -0.99 -34.55 18.58
C ARG A 127 -2.50 -34.44 18.64
N SER A 128 -3.18 -35.48 19.07
CA SER A 128 -4.60 -35.47 19.44
C SER A 128 -4.83 -34.65 20.71
N ASP A 129 -6.05 -34.15 20.89
CA ASP A 129 -6.51 -33.43 22.08
C ASP A 129 -5.76 -32.12 22.40
N LYS A 130 -5.28 -31.42 21.36
CA LYS A 130 -4.53 -30.15 21.48
C LYS A 130 -5.21 -28.96 20.81
N GLU A 131 -6.47 -29.09 20.42
CA GLU A 131 -7.21 -28.06 19.66
C GLU A 131 -7.26 -26.72 20.38
N PHE A 132 -7.51 -26.69 21.71
CA PHE A 132 -7.52 -25.47 22.50
C PHE A 132 -6.13 -24.84 22.64
N GLU A 133 -5.08 -25.67 22.77
CA GLU A 133 -3.71 -25.22 22.85
C GLU A 133 -3.27 -24.62 21.49
N ILE A 134 -3.59 -25.29 20.38
CA ILE A 134 -3.37 -24.80 19.02
C ILE A 134 -4.12 -23.48 18.80
N ARG A 135 -5.40 -23.40 19.17
CA ARG A 135 -6.18 -22.16 19.06
C ARG A 135 -5.57 -21.02 19.89
N SER A 136 -5.07 -21.31 21.07
CA SER A 136 -4.39 -20.33 21.93
C SER A 136 -3.12 -19.80 21.26
N LEU A 137 -2.29 -20.67 20.71
CA LEU A 137 -1.05 -20.29 19.99
C LEU A 137 -1.38 -19.49 18.71
N LEU A 138 -2.39 -19.91 17.94
CA LEU A 138 -2.85 -19.16 16.77
C LEU A 138 -3.37 -17.77 17.13
N SER A 139 -4.07 -17.63 18.26
CA SER A 139 -4.54 -16.34 18.78
C SER A 139 -3.37 -15.43 19.16
N GLN A 140 -2.35 -15.98 19.81
CA GLN A 140 -1.13 -15.23 20.14
C GLN A 140 -0.33 -14.84 18.89
N ALA A 141 -0.22 -15.75 17.92
CA ALA A 141 0.42 -15.47 16.62
C ALA A 141 -0.33 -14.36 15.87
N TRP A 142 -1.68 -14.37 15.89
CA TRP A 142 -2.49 -13.31 15.29
C TRP A 142 -2.26 -11.94 15.91
N LEU A 143 -2.23 -11.85 17.24
CA LEU A 143 -1.92 -10.59 17.93
C LEU A 143 -0.49 -10.12 17.62
N THR A 144 0.45 -11.05 17.49
CA THR A 144 1.82 -10.75 17.10
C THR A 144 1.91 -10.28 15.64
N LEU A 145 1.11 -10.88 14.74
CA LEU A 145 0.96 -10.42 13.34
C LEU A 145 0.46 -8.97 13.26
N ILE A 146 -0.56 -8.61 14.05
CA ILE A 146 -1.05 -7.22 14.11
C ILE A 146 0.05 -6.25 14.54
N ALA A 147 0.86 -6.64 15.53
CA ALA A 147 1.99 -5.83 15.99
C ALA A 147 3.08 -5.72 14.91
N GLU A 148 3.35 -6.81 14.17
CA GLU A 148 4.32 -6.84 13.07
C GLU A 148 3.86 -5.99 11.88
N ILE A 149 2.57 -6.04 11.49
CA ILE A 149 2.01 -5.15 10.46
C ILE A 149 2.27 -3.69 10.83
N LYS A 150 1.92 -3.28 12.05
CA LYS A 150 2.13 -1.91 12.54
C LYS A 150 3.62 -1.53 12.57
N PHE A 151 4.47 -2.44 12.99
CA PHE A 151 5.91 -2.23 13.00
C PHE A 151 6.44 -2.01 11.58
N GLN A 152 6.05 -2.85 10.61
CA GLN A 152 6.47 -2.71 9.23
C GLN A 152 5.90 -1.46 8.57
N GLU A 153 4.64 -1.11 8.80
CA GLU A 153 4.04 0.14 8.33
C GLU A 153 4.81 1.36 8.84
N GLN A 154 5.18 1.39 10.11
CA GLN A 154 5.99 2.48 10.67
C GLN A 154 7.41 2.53 10.06
N HIS A 155 8.03 1.38 9.82
CA HIS A 155 9.36 1.31 9.22
C HIS A 155 9.34 1.56 7.71
N GLN A 156 8.31 1.12 6.99
CA GLN A 156 8.11 1.47 5.58
C GLN A 156 7.89 2.97 5.40
N GLN A 157 7.18 3.64 6.30
CA GLN A 157 7.07 5.10 6.31
C GLN A 157 8.42 5.80 6.46
N LEU A 158 9.36 5.21 7.21
CA LEU A 158 10.74 5.69 7.32
C LEU A 158 11.60 5.34 6.09
N MET A 159 11.24 4.26 5.36
CA MET A 159 11.97 3.68 4.24
C MET A 159 11.31 3.96 2.87
N VAL A 160 10.17 4.68 2.80
CA VAL A 160 9.56 5.08 1.52
C VAL A 160 10.61 5.81 0.69
N SER A 161 10.97 5.21 -0.44
CA SER A 161 11.99 5.80 -1.30
C SER A 161 11.58 7.22 -1.69
N PRO A 162 12.52 8.15 -1.86
CA PRO A 162 12.19 9.51 -2.30
C PRO A 162 11.35 9.54 -3.58
N ARG A 163 11.50 8.53 -4.45
CA ARG A 163 10.73 8.37 -5.70
C ARG A 163 9.28 7.97 -5.43
N GLU A 164 9.05 7.02 -4.52
CA GLU A 164 7.71 6.56 -4.13
C GLU A 164 6.96 7.64 -3.34
N ARG A 165 7.66 8.35 -2.46
CA ARG A 165 7.12 9.52 -1.77
C ARG A 165 6.66 10.60 -2.75
N SER A 166 7.46 10.88 -3.80
CA SER A 166 7.07 11.84 -4.83
C SER A 166 5.83 11.40 -5.61
N LYS A 167 5.65 10.09 -5.89
CA LYS A 167 4.41 9.56 -6.48
C LYS A 167 3.19 9.79 -5.58
N ASN A 168 3.33 9.51 -4.29
CA ASN A 168 2.24 9.71 -3.33
C ASN A 168 1.86 11.19 -3.19
N ILE A 169 2.84 12.08 -3.20
CA ILE A 169 2.61 13.54 -3.22
C ILE A 169 1.86 13.93 -4.51
N LEU A 170 2.28 13.45 -5.67
CA LEU A 170 1.61 13.72 -6.95
C LEU A 170 0.16 13.21 -6.95
N ALA A 171 -0.08 12.00 -6.47
CA ALA A 171 -1.42 11.43 -6.37
C ALA A 171 -2.34 12.27 -5.46
N TYR A 172 -1.82 12.72 -4.31
CA TYR A 172 -2.54 13.62 -3.41
C TYR A 172 -2.88 14.95 -4.09
N LEU A 173 -1.89 15.59 -4.73
CA LEU A 173 -2.07 16.86 -5.43
C LEU A 173 -3.08 16.76 -6.57
N HIS A 174 -3.04 15.69 -7.35
CA HIS A 174 -4.00 15.46 -8.45
C HIS A 174 -5.42 15.21 -7.94
N LYS A 175 -5.58 14.57 -6.78
CA LYS A 175 -6.89 14.31 -6.18
C LYS A 175 -7.51 15.57 -5.58
N HIS A 176 -6.69 16.43 -4.98
CA HIS A 176 -7.14 17.58 -4.18
C HIS A 176 -6.83 18.94 -4.83
N TYR A 177 -6.47 18.99 -6.14
CA TYR A 177 -6.00 20.22 -6.79
C TYR A 177 -7.02 21.38 -6.73
N ALA A 178 -8.32 21.07 -6.76
CA ALA A 178 -9.38 22.07 -6.70
C ALA A 178 -9.67 22.62 -5.29
N GLU A 179 -9.10 21.99 -4.26
CA GLU A 179 -9.30 22.35 -2.85
C GLU A 179 -8.20 23.30 -2.34
N LYS A 180 -8.41 23.86 -1.15
CA LYS A 180 -7.33 24.62 -0.46
C LYS A 180 -6.31 23.62 0.09
N VAL A 181 -5.16 23.53 -0.56
CA VAL A 181 -4.07 22.63 -0.16
C VAL A 181 -2.88 23.44 0.34
N THR A 182 -2.38 23.10 1.53
CA THR A 182 -1.15 23.64 2.12
C THR A 182 -0.04 22.57 2.13
N ILE A 183 1.20 23.02 2.35
CA ILE A 183 2.32 22.09 2.48
C ILE A 183 2.17 21.15 3.69
N ASN A 184 1.49 21.61 4.75
CA ASN A 184 1.21 20.78 5.92
C ASN A 184 0.22 19.64 5.60
N ASP A 185 -0.81 19.92 4.79
CA ASP A 185 -1.79 18.91 4.37
C ASP A 185 -1.09 17.82 3.54
N ILE A 186 -0.24 18.24 2.60
CA ILE A 186 0.54 17.30 1.76
C ILE A 186 1.49 16.48 2.64
N ALA A 187 2.23 17.11 3.55
CA ALA A 187 3.19 16.45 4.42
C ALA A 187 2.51 15.45 5.36
N THR A 188 1.34 15.80 5.90
CA THR A 188 0.52 14.90 6.72
C THR A 188 0.03 13.70 5.91
N ALA A 189 -0.47 13.92 4.69
CA ALA A 189 -0.98 12.86 3.83
C ALA A 189 0.08 11.82 3.44
N VAL A 190 1.37 12.21 3.37
CA VAL A 190 2.49 11.31 3.08
C VAL A 190 3.36 11.02 4.30
N ASN A 191 2.88 11.40 5.49
CA ASN A 191 3.46 11.15 6.81
C ASN A 191 4.95 11.54 6.93
N VAL A 192 5.26 12.77 6.58
CA VAL A 192 6.60 13.36 6.73
C VAL A 192 6.51 14.79 7.26
N SER A 193 7.65 15.37 7.69
CA SER A 193 7.69 16.78 7.99
C SER A 193 7.53 17.65 6.72
N PRO A 194 6.99 18.87 6.83
CA PRO A 194 6.90 19.81 5.69
C PRO A 194 8.23 20.05 4.99
N LYS A 195 9.32 20.14 5.75
CA LYS A 195 10.69 20.31 5.22
C LYS A 195 11.12 19.10 4.39
N GLU A 196 10.85 17.89 4.88
CA GLU A 196 11.16 16.64 4.16
C GLU A 196 10.29 16.46 2.91
N CYS A 197 9.01 16.81 2.98
CA CYS A 197 8.08 16.82 1.85
C CYS A 197 8.63 17.68 0.70
N ILE A 198 9.02 18.93 0.99
CA ILE A 198 9.62 19.84 -0.01
C ILE A 198 10.93 19.25 -0.56
N ARG A 199 11.82 18.79 0.32
CA ARG A 199 13.14 18.30 -0.04
C ARG A 199 13.07 17.09 -0.97
N SER A 200 12.29 16.06 -0.59
CA SER A 200 12.16 14.82 -1.35
C SER A 200 11.47 15.04 -2.70
N PHE A 201 10.44 15.88 -2.74
CA PHE A 201 9.74 16.18 -3.98
C PHE A 201 10.61 16.97 -4.95
N LYS A 202 11.28 18.04 -4.47
CA LYS A 202 12.17 18.87 -5.28
C LYS A 202 13.35 18.09 -5.86
N LYS A 203 13.87 17.09 -5.11
CA LYS A 203 14.96 16.21 -5.59
C LYS A 203 14.57 15.41 -6.84
N ASN A 204 13.30 14.97 -6.93
CA ASN A 204 12.83 14.08 -8.01
C ASN A 204 12.08 14.82 -9.11
N ILE A 205 11.37 15.91 -8.78
CA ILE A 205 10.46 16.62 -9.70
C ILE A 205 11.04 18.00 -10.08
N HIS A 206 12.15 18.43 -9.45
CA HIS A 206 12.85 19.69 -9.70
C HIS A 206 12.05 20.97 -9.43
N GLN A 207 10.91 20.84 -8.72
CA GLN A 207 10.08 21.93 -8.25
C GLN A 207 9.44 21.58 -6.90
N THR A 208 8.97 22.57 -6.16
CA THR A 208 8.25 22.32 -4.90
C THR A 208 6.84 21.77 -5.14
N PRO A 209 6.22 21.06 -4.16
CA PRO A 209 4.84 20.57 -4.30
C PRO A 209 3.84 21.69 -4.63
N ILE A 210 3.98 22.86 -4.05
CA ILE A 210 3.08 24.01 -4.30
C ILE A 210 3.28 24.61 -5.69
N GLU A 211 4.52 24.72 -6.17
CA GLU A 211 4.81 25.15 -7.55
C GLU A 211 4.23 24.17 -8.56
N TYR A 212 4.35 22.87 -8.31
CA TYR A 212 3.74 21.84 -9.13
C TYR A 212 2.20 21.96 -9.14
N LEU A 213 1.59 22.14 -7.97
CA LEU A 213 0.13 22.32 -7.85
C LEU A 213 -0.35 23.52 -8.66
N LEU A 214 0.35 24.66 -8.59
CA LEU A 214 0.00 25.84 -9.39
C LEU A 214 0.09 25.56 -10.90
N ASN A 215 1.15 24.88 -11.34
CA ASN A 215 1.30 24.47 -12.74
C ASN A 215 0.15 23.53 -13.17
N TYR A 216 -0.18 22.54 -12.34
CA TYR A 216 -1.26 21.61 -12.62
C TYR A 216 -2.62 22.30 -12.71
N ARG A 217 -2.90 23.25 -11.79
CA ARG A 217 -4.12 24.09 -11.84
C ARG A 217 -4.23 24.88 -13.13
N VAL A 218 -3.12 25.47 -13.59
CA VAL A 218 -3.07 26.20 -14.86
C VAL A 218 -3.39 25.28 -16.04
N GLU A 219 -2.87 24.05 -16.04
CA GLU A 219 -3.19 23.07 -17.09
C GLU A 219 -4.67 22.64 -17.06
N GLN A 220 -5.26 22.45 -15.87
CA GLN A 220 -6.70 22.20 -15.77
C GLN A 220 -7.54 23.41 -16.24
N ALA A 221 -7.12 24.63 -15.86
CA ALA A 221 -7.78 25.86 -16.34
C ALA A 221 -7.71 26.01 -17.88
N LYS A 222 -6.60 25.64 -18.51
CA LYS A 222 -6.52 25.63 -20.00
C LYS A 222 -7.58 24.71 -20.61
N LYS A 223 -7.84 23.54 -20.01
CA LYS A 223 -8.90 22.63 -20.48
C LYS A 223 -10.28 23.26 -20.35
N LEU A 224 -10.58 23.89 -19.20
CA LEU A 224 -11.84 24.57 -18.95
C LEU A 224 -12.04 25.79 -19.86
N LEU A 225 -10.97 26.55 -20.14
CA LEU A 225 -11.02 27.72 -21.03
C LEU A 225 -11.31 27.38 -22.50
N ARG A 226 -11.08 26.14 -22.94
CA ARG A 226 -11.46 25.65 -24.27
C ARG A 226 -12.96 25.40 -24.41
N GLN A 227 -13.67 25.29 -23.28
CA GLN A 227 -15.13 25.23 -23.24
C GLN A 227 -15.67 26.65 -23.24
N SER A 228 -16.63 27.00 -24.09
CA SER A 228 -17.10 28.37 -24.28
C SER A 228 -17.98 28.92 -23.14
N GLU A 229 -18.51 28.04 -22.28
CA GLU A 229 -19.57 28.41 -21.32
C GLU A 229 -19.10 29.01 -19.98
N PRO A 230 -18.07 28.46 -19.24
CA PRO A 230 -17.78 28.95 -17.90
C PRO A 230 -17.13 30.35 -17.91
N SER A 231 -17.56 31.24 -16.99
CA SER A 231 -16.92 32.56 -16.82
C SER A 231 -15.44 32.38 -16.36
N ILE A 232 -14.64 33.43 -16.53
CA ILE A 232 -13.24 33.41 -16.04
C ILE A 232 -13.17 33.20 -14.52
N THR A 233 -14.17 33.69 -13.80
CA THR A 233 -14.28 33.48 -12.34
C THR A 233 -14.62 32.03 -12.02
N ASP A 234 -15.52 31.40 -12.75
CA ASP A 234 -15.88 29.99 -12.55
C ASP A 234 -14.70 29.07 -12.90
N VAL A 235 -13.99 29.36 -13.98
CA VAL A 235 -12.76 28.64 -14.33
C VAL A 235 -11.71 28.75 -13.23
N ALA A 236 -11.52 29.94 -12.63
CA ALA A 236 -10.60 30.11 -11.53
C ALA A 236 -10.97 29.25 -10.32
N LEU A 237 -12.25 29.25 -9.92
CA LEU A 237 -12.75 28.45 -8.79
C LEU A 237 -12.64 26.95 -9.06
N GLN A 238 -13.08 26.47 -10.22
CA GLN A 238 -13.03 25.07 -10.61
C GLN A 238 -11.58 24.55 -10.72
N ALA A 239 -10.66 25.41 -11.12
CA ALA A 239 -9.24 25.09 -11.17
C ALA A 239 -8.53 25.20 -9.79
N GLY A 240 -9.26 25.54 -8.71
CA GLY A 240 -8.74 25.59 -7.34
C GLY A 240 -8.04 26.89 -6.95
N PHE A 241 -8.25 27.97 -7.69
CA PHE A 241 -7.74 29.31 -7.30
C PHE A 241 -8.74 30.02 -6.39
N SER A 242 -8.23 30.68 -5.36
CA SER A 242 -9.05 31.40 -4.37
C SER A 242 -9.73 32.66 -4.94
N THR A 243 -9.15 33.29 -5.96
CA THR A 243 -9.69 34.49 -6.61
C THR A 243 -9.35 34.53 -8.10
N SER A 244 -10.22 35.12 -8.91
CA SER A 244 -9.97 35.33 -10.34
C SER A 244 -8.80 36.27 -10.64
N ALA A 245 -8.52 37.22 -9.74
CA ALA A 245 -7.38 38.11 -9.86
C ALA A 245 -6.05 37.35 -9.69
N TYR A 246 -5.92 36.54 -8.65
CA TYR A 246 -4.76 35.68 -8.43
C TYR A 246 -4.58 34.66 -9.55
N PHE A 247 -5.67 34.03 -9.99
CA PHE A 247 -5.66 33.15 -11.14
C PHE A 247 -5.11 33.84 -12.40
N SER A 248 -5.65 35.02 -12.76
CA SER A 248 -5.24 35.74 -13.97
C SER A 248 -3.77 36.12 -13.94
N LYS A 249 -3.24 36.52 -12.75
CA LYS A 249 -1.82 36.79 -12.55
C LYS A 249 -0.97 35.55 -12.80
N ILE A 250 -1.24 34.43 -12.09
CA ILE A 250 -0.49 33.18 -12.23
C ILE A 250 -0.59 32.60 -13.64
N PHE A 251 -1.78 32.63 -14.26
CA PHE A 251 -1.98 32.14 -15.60
C PHE A 251 -1.12 32.93 -16.60
N ARG A 252 -1.12 34.26 -16.52
CA ARG A 252 -0.29 35.12 -17.38
C ARG A 252 1.21 34.86 -17.18
N GLU A 253 1.66 34.73 -15.94
CA GLU A 253 3.06 34.42 -15.61
C GLU A 253 3.51 33.08 -16.21
N ARG A 254 2.63 32.08 -16.26
CA ARG A 254 2.96 30.72 -16.72
C ARG A 254 2.71 30.47 -18.20
N VAL A 255 1.76 31.16 -18.80
CA VAL A 255 1.27 30.95 -20.18
C VAL A 255 1.70 32.09 -21.12
N GLY A 256 2.10 33.24 -20.57
CA GLY A 256 2.48 34.42 -21.36
C GLY A 256 1.32 35.30 -21.84
N GLN A 257 0.06 34.87 -21.60
CA GLN A 257 -1.14 35.60 -21.99
C GLN A 257 -2.23 35.48 -20.91
N THR A 258 -3.18 36.39 -20.90
CA THR A 258 -4.29 36.36 -19.95
C THR A 258 -5.27 35.21 -20.27
N PRO A 259 -6.07 34.71 -19.27
CA PRO A 259 -7.10 33.70 -19.53
C PRO A 259 -8.09 34.09 -20.64
N ARG A 260 -8.44 35.37 -20.76
CA ARG A 260 -9.36 35.90 -21.81
C ARG A 260 -8.72 35.83 -23.20
N GLU A 261 -7.46 36.25 -23.31
CA GLU A 261 -6.67 36.17 -24.57
C GLU A 261 -6.51 34.70 -25.00
N TYR A 262 -6.18 33.82 -24.06
CA TYR A 262 -6.04 32.38 -24.30
C TYR A 262 -7.35 31.77 -24.82
N ARG A 263 -8.50 32.07 -24.22
CA ARG A 263 -9.81 31.61 -24.68
C ARG A 263 -10.07 32.08 -26.10
N ARG A 264 -9.88 33.38 -26.40
CA ARG A 264 -10.11 33.93 -27.74
C ARG A 264 -9.24 33.27 -28.81
N SER A 265 -7.95 33.12 -28.53
CA SER A 265 -7.00 32.47 -29.49
C SER A 265 -7.36 31.02 -29.80
N LYS A 266 -8.02 30.30 -28.86
CA LYS A 266 -8.43 28.91 -29.08
C LYS A 266 -9.81 28.79 -29.73
N ALA A 267 -10.69 29.75 -29.57
CA ALA A 267 -11.97 29.81 -30.31
C ALA A 267 -11.75 30.04 -31.82
N GLU A 268 -10.78 30.86 -32.18
CA GLU A 268 -10.41 31.14 -33.58
C GLU A 268 -9.78 29.90 -34.29
N THR A 269 -9.09 29.01 -33.55
CA THR A 269 -8.44 27.81 -34.12
C THR A 269 -9.42 26.63 -34.35
N VAL A 270 -10.64 26.69 -33.89
CA VAL A 270 -11.69 25.65 -34.06
C VAL A 270 -12.66 25.99 -35.20
N SER A 271 -12.57 27.21 -35.75
CA SER A 271 -13.47 27.71 -36.81
C SER A 271 -12.87 27.63 -38.22
N ASP A 272 -11.63 27.15 -38.33
CA ASP A 272 -10.91 26.77 -39.59
C ASP A 272 -10.86 25.23 -39.70
#